data_bc7c8eabe2c17033e35469f3d68e9174
#
_entry.id   bc7c8eabe2c17033e35469f3d68e9174
#
_cell.length_a   1.000
_cell.length_b   1.000
_cell.length_c   1.000
_cell.angle_alpha   90.00
_cell.angle_beta   90.00
_cell.angle_gamma   90.00
#
_symmetry.space_group_name_H-M   'P 1'
#
loop_
_entity.id
_entity.type
_entity.pdbx_description
1 polymer ?
#
loop_
_entity_poly.entity_id
_entity_poly.type
_entity_poly.pdbx_seq_one_letter_code
_entity_poly.pdbx_strand_id
1 'polypeptide(L)'
;MKTKICRVVSQGDVTYVASQKAEGGQLAKCLIRLKEFGGSKFGNEYVCTMFGNLAQCKFYEGDLVVASLRFQVHEVNGAVYQEVVVNDMVSLNNKYVG
;
A
#
# COMPACT_ATOMS: atom_id res chain seq x y z
N MET A 1 5.01 11.11 -8.00
CA MET A 1 5.18 9.85 -7.27
C MET A 1 6.27 10.03 -6.22
N LYS A 2 6.03 9.57 -5.02
CA LYS A 2 6.99 9.72 -3.94
C LYS A 2 7.46 8.36 -3.45
N THR A 3 8.77 8.23 -3.24
CA THR A 3 9.36 7.00 -2.72
C THR A 3 9.71 7.21 -1.25
N LYS A 4 9.27 6.30 -0.41
CA LYS A 4 9.45 6.39 1.04
C LYS A 4 9.94 5.06 1.59
N ILE A 5 10.80 5.14 2.59
CA ILE A 5 11.14 3.97 3.38
C ILE A 5 10.19 3.95 4.57
N CYS A 6 9.47 2.85 4.71
CA CYS A 6 8.42 2.74 5.71
C CYS A 6 8.51 1.42 6.45
N ARG A 7 7.90 1.40 7.63
CA ARG A 7 7.69 0.18 8.40
C ARG A 7 6.22 -0.21 8.29
N VAL A 8 5.96 -1.48 8.04
CA VAL A 8 4.59 -1.99 7.95
C VAL A 8 3.98 -2.04 9.35
N VAL A 9 2.84 -1.39 9.50
CA VAL A 9 2.08 -1.42 10.75
C VAL A 9 1.08 -2.56 10.72
N SER A 10 0.33 -2.66 9.62
CA SER A 10 -0.65 -3.74 9.45
C SER A 10 -1.06 -3.83 7.98
N GLN A 11 -1.55 -4.99 7.60
CA GLN A 11 -2.10 -5.22 6.27
C GLN A 11 -3.48 -5.83 6.42
N GLY A 12 -4.45 -5.27 5.69
CA GLY A 12 -5.82 -5.76 5.73
C GLY A 12 -6.02 -6.98 4.83
N ASP A 13 -7.23 -7.47 4.83
CA ASP A 13 -7.60 -8.62 4.01
C ASP A 13 -7.74 -8.23 2.55
N VAL A 14 -7.47 -9.19 1.67
CA VAL A 14 -7.62 -8.98 0.23
C VAL A 14 -9.10 -9.08 -0.12
N THR A 15 -9.57 -8.08 -0.86
CA THR A 15 -10.89 -8.09 -1.45
C THR A 15 -10.75 -7.97 -2.97
N TYR A 16 -11.84 -8.13 -3.68
CA TYR A 16 -11.82 -8.04 -5.15
C TYR A 16 -12.84 -7.02 -5.59
N VAL A 17 -12.41 -6.15 -6.49
CA VAL A 17 -13.27 -5.10 -7.05
C VAL A 17 -13.40 -5.31 -8.54
N ALA A 18 -14.54 -4.89 -9.11
CA ALA A 18 -14.77 -5.00 -10.53
C ALA A 18 -13.78 -4.10 -11.28
N SER A 19 -13.21 -4.64 -12.36
CA SER A 19 -12.28 -3.88 -13.18
C SER A 19 -12.38 -4.36 -14.61
N GLN A 20 -12.57 -3.42 -15.53
CA GLN A 20 -12.63 -3.75 -16.95
C GLN A 20 -11.26 -4.08 -17.52
N LYS A 21 -10.21 -3.68 -16.85
CA LYS A 21 -8.84 -3.88 -17.30
C LYS A 21 -8.22 -5.15 -16.76
N ALA A 22 -8.82 -5.75 -15.74
CA ALA A 22 -8.26 -6.93 -15.11
C ALA A 22 -8.77 -8.18 -15.79
N GLU A 23 -7.91 -9.18 -15.90
CA GLU A 23 -8.29 -10.49 -16.39
C GLU A 23 -9.35 -11.08 -15.46
N GLY A 24 -10.41 -11.63 -16.03
CA GLY A 24 -11.52 -12.16 -15.26
C GLY A 24 -12.46 -11.11 -14.70
N GLY A 25 -12.23 -9.82 -15.01
CA GLY A 25 -13.10 -8.73 -14.59
C GLY A 25 -12.98 -8.33 -13.13
N GLN A 26 -12.03 -8.89 -12.39
CA GLN A 26 -11.84 -8.58 -10.99
C GLN A 26 -10.39 -8.23 -10.71
N LEU A 27 -10.21 -7.28 -9.81
CA LEU A 27 -8.89 -6.79 -9.40
C LEU A 27 -8.77 -6.95 -7.90
N ALA A 28 -7.70 -7.58 -7.46
CA ALA A 28 -7.41 -7.72 -6.03
C ALA A 28 -7.11 -6.34 -5.45
N LYS A 29 -7.59 -6.10 -4.24
CA LYS A 29 -7.42 -4.84 -3.52
C LYS A 29 -7.20 -5.14 -2.06
N CYS A 30 -6.30 -4.38 -1.44
CA CYS A 30 -5.98 -4.56 -0.03
C CYS A 30 -5.48 -3.23 0.52
N LEU A 31 -5.77 -2.95 1.78
CA LEU A 31 -5.22 -1.79 2.46
C LEU A 31 -3.98 -2.18 3.23
N ILE A 32 -3.02 -1.29 3.27
CA ILE A 32 -1.83 -1.46 4.10
C ILE A 32 -1.53 -0.17 4.82
N ARG A 33 -1.21 -0.27 6.09
CA ARG A 33 -0.85 0.87 6.91
C ARG A 33 0.65 0.91 7.07
N LEU A 34 1.26 2.04 6.70
CA LEU A 34 2.70 2.23 6.68
C LEU A 34 3.06 3.44 7.54
N LYS A 35 4.19 3.34 8.23
CA LYS A 35 4.73 4.46 9.00
C LYS A 35 6.12 4.78 8.46
N GLU A 36 6.40 6.06 8.21
CA GLU A 36 7.71 6.48 7.73
C GLU A 36 8.80 6.07 8.70
N PHE A 37 9.88 5.50 8.13
CA PHE A 37 11.03 5.06 8.90
C PHE A 37 11.97 6.23 9.15
N GLY A 38 12.58 6.23 10.33
CA GLY A 38 13.61 7.22 10.67
C GLY A 38 13.10 8.58 11.10
N GLY A 39 11.79 8.74 11.14
CA GLY A 39 11.20 9.97 11.61
C GLY A 39 11.13 10.03 13.12
N SER A 40 10.65 11.16 13.63
CA SER A 40 10.37 11.30 15.04
C SER A 40 9.16 10.42 15.39
N LYS A 41 8.83 10.37 16.69
CA LYS A 41 7.62 9.65 17.12
C LYS A 41 6.35 10.24 16.51
N PHE A 42 6.45 11.41 15.93
CA PHE A 42 5.34 12.05 15.20
C PHE A 42 5.46 11.87 13.70
N GLY A 43 6.25 10.88 13.25
CA GLY A 43 6.42 10.60 11.83
C GLY A 43 5.10 10.27 11.13
N ASN A 44 5.08 10.50 9.82
CA ASN A 44 3.88 10.33 9.02
C ASN A 44 3.47 8.87 8.92
N GLU A 45 2.17 8.63 9.02
CA GLU A 45 1.58 7.34 8.73
C GLU A 45 0.66 7.47 7.52
N TYR A 46 0.58 6.39 6.77
CA TYR A 46 -0.24 6.35 5.56
C TYR A 46 -1.11 5.12 5.59
N VAL A 47 -2.39 5.29 5.26
CA VAL A 47 -3.26 4.15 4.91
C VAL A 47 -3.26 4.11 3.40
N CYS A 48 -2.69 3.05 2.84
CA CYS A 48 -2.46 2.96 1.41
C CYS A 48 -3.28 1.82 0.81
N THR A 49 -3.63 1.98 -0.46
CA THR A 49 -4.32 0.94 -1.21
C THR A 49 -3.32 0.25 -2.12
N MET A 50 -3.33 -1.08 -2.09
CA MET A 50 -2.57 -1.92 -3.02
C MET A 50 -3.53 -2.62 -3.95
N PHE A 51 -3.14 -2.75 -5.23
CA PHE A 51 -3.95 -3.41 -6.25
C PHE A 51 -3.17 -4.52 -6.92
N GLY A 52 -3.90 -5.50 -7.44
CA GLY A 52 -3.35 -6.53 -8.30
C GLY A 52 -2.42 -7.48 -7.56
N ASN A 53 -1.31 -7.81 -8.19
CA ASN A 53 -0.35 -8.75 -7.60
C ASN A 53 0.21 -8.25 -6.29
N LEU A 54 0.40 -6.93 -6.17
CA LEU A 54 0.93 -6.35 -4.95
C LEU A 54 -0.02 -6.57 -3.78
N ALA A 55 -1.34 -6.48 -4.03
CA ALA A 55 -2.33 -6.71 -2.99
C ALA A 55 -2.34 -8.15 -2.50
N GLN A 56 -1.88 -9.08 -3.32
CA GLN A 56 -1.82 -10.50 -2.97
C GLN A 56 -0.52 -10.88 -2.27
N CYS A 57 0.47 -9.98 -2.27
CA CYS A 57 1.70 -10.19 -1.52
C CYS A 57 1.44 -9.96 -0.05
N LYS A 58 2.07 -10.75 0.79
CA LYS A 58 1.92 -10.59 2.21
C LYS A 58 3.12 -9.86 2.81
N PHE A 59 2.83 -8.81 3.52
CA PHE A 59 3.83 -8.04 4.27
C PHE A 59 3.49 -8.17 5.75
N TYR A 60 4.49 -8.24 6.59
CA TYR A 60 4.29 -8.53 8.01
C TYR A 60 4.57 -7.30 8.85
N GLU A 61 3.88 -7.23 9.98
CA GLU A 61 4.09 -6.14 10.92
C GLU A 61 5.56 -6.01 11.26
N GLY A 62 6.09 -4.80 11.19
CA GLY A 62 7.48 -4.50 11.47
C GLY A 62 8.40 -4.61 10.28
N ASP A 63 7.93 -5.15 9.15
CA ASP A 63 8.76 -5.22 7.94
C ASP A 63 9.15 -3.83 7.49
N LEU A 64 10.39 -3.70 7.03
CA LEU A 64 10.88 -2.46 6.45
C LEU A 64 10.74 -2.56 4.94
N VAL A 65 10.11 -1.55 4.34
CA VAL A 65 9.81 -1.56 2.91
C VAL A 65 10.20 -0.25 2.27
N VAL A 66 10.51 -0.30 0.98
CA VAL A 66 10.59 0.88 0.14
C VAL A 66 9.32 0.91 -0.69
N ALA A 67 8.54 1.96 -0.52
CA ALA A 67 7.25 2.09 -1.19
C ALA A 67 7.23 3.31 -2.08
N SER A 68 6.74 3.13 -3.31
CA SER A 68 6.48 4.24 -4.22
C SER A 68 4.99 4.55 -4.13
N LEU A 69 4.67 5.74 -3.68
CA LEU A 69 3.31 6.16 -3.37
C LEU A 69 2.80 7.18 -4.37
N ARG A 70 1.54 7.02 -4.74
CA ARG A 70 0.84 7.97 -5.59
C ARG A 70 -0.36 8.51 -4.81
N PHE A 71 -0.49 9.82 -4.79
CA PHE A 71 -1.58 10.49 -4.07
C PHE A 71 -2.63 10.89 -5.09
N GLN A 72 -3.88 10.50 -4.84
CA GLN A 72 -5.02 10.77 -5.71
C GLN A 72 -6.14 11.42 -4.94
N VAL A 73 -6.94 12.20 -5.64
CA VAL A 73 -8.14 12.79 -5.08
C VAL A 73 -9.34 12.22 -5.83
N HIS A 74 -10.34 11.78 -5.08
CA HIS A 74 -11.58 11.26 -5.62
C HIS A 74 -12.75 12.11 -5.16
N GLU A 75 -13.71 12.31 -6.05
CA GLU A 75 -14.95 12.96 -5.71
C GLU A 75 -16.09 12.00 -5.99
N VAL A 76 -16.92 11.75 -4.98
CA VAL A 76 -18.08 10.89 -5.10
C VAL A 76 -19.25 11.58 -4.42
N ASN A 77 -20.30 11.85 -5.19
CA ASN A 77 -21.54 12.48 -4.67
C ASN A 77 -21.26 13.76 -3.90
N GLY A 78 -20.31 14.57 -4.41
CA GLY A 78 -19.95 15.84 -3.79
C GLY A 78 -18.97 15.74 -2.63
N ALA A 79 -18.64 14.53 -2.18
CA ALA A 79 -17.63 14.35 -1.15
C ALA A 79 -16.27 14.15 -1.80
N VAL A 80 -15.27 14.85 -1.30
CA VAL A 80 -13.90 14.79 -1.82
C VAL A 80 -13.02 14.11 -0.78
N TYR A 81 -12.28 13.09 -1.21
CA TYR A 81 -11.35 12.41 -0.31
C TYR A 81 -10.07 12.03 -1.03
N GLN A 82 -9.03 11.85 -0.25
CA GLN A 82 -7.71 11.52 -0.76
C GLN A 82 -7.44 10.03 -0.61
N GLU A 83 -6.82 9.45 -1.63
CA GLU A 83 -6.39 8.06 -1.59
C GLU A 83 -4.89 8.01 -1.87
N VAL A 84 -4.17 7.19 -1.09
CA VAL A 84 -2.76 6.93 -1.32
C VAL A 84 -2.65 5.53 -1.90
N VAL A 85 -2.09 5.43 -3.11
CA VAL A 85 -1.96 4.14 -3.81
C VAL A 85 -0.49 3.75 -3.83
N VAL A 86 -0.21 2.49 -3.51
CA VAL A 86 1.14 1.95 -3.62
C VAL A 86 1.34 1.49 -5.06
N ASN A 87 2.22 2.16 -5.78
CA ASN A 87 2.56 1.76 -7.15
C ASN A 87 3.54 0.60 -7.16
N ASP A 88 4.43 0.58 -6.18
CA ASP A 88 5.43 -0.47 -6.07
C ASP A 88 5.92 -0.53 -4.64
N MET A 89 6.30 -1.72 -4.18
CA MET A 89 6.81 -1.88 -2.84
C MET A 89 7.75 -3.08 -2.77
N VAL A 90 8.91 -2.87 -2.15
CA VAL A 90 9.92 -3.89 -2.01
C VAL A 90 10.28 -4.02 -0.54
N SER A 91 10.28 -5.24 -0.05
CA SER A 91 10.68 -5.50 1.33
C SER A 91 12.20 -5.44 1.45
N LEU A 92 12.69 -4.71 2.44
CA LEU A 92 14.11 -4.65 2.76
C LEU A 92 14.50 -5.71 3.78
N ASN A 93 13.52 -6.31 4.44
CA ASN A 93 13.77 -7.38 5.38
C ASN A 93 13.95 -8.68 4.61
N ASN A 94 15.17 -8.89 4.13
CA ASN A 94 15.47 -10.12 3.44
C ASN A 94 15.72 -11.20 4.48
N LYS A 95 14.78 -12.11 4.61
CA LYS A 95 14.89 -13.19 5.60
C LYS A 95 15.52 -14.42 5.02
N TYR A 96 16.00 -14.35 3.82
CA TYR A 96 16.71 -15.46 3.25
C TYR A 96 18.10 -15.50 3.79
N VAL A 97 18.42 -16.61 4.25
CA VAL A 97 19.78 -16.89 4.67
C VAL A 97 20.32 -17.90 3.70
N GLY A 98 20.87 -17.37 2.70
CA GLY A 98 21.57 -18.17 1.71
C GLY A 98 20.72 -18.93 0.75
#